data_8ec6ec22037995f50a9087fa94fbb93c
#
_entry.id   8ec6ec22037995f50a9087fa94fbb93c
#
_cell.length_a   1.000
_cell.length_b   1.000
_cell.length_c   1.000
_cell.angle_alpha   90.00
_cell.angle_beta   90.00
_cell.angle_gamma   90.00
#
_symmetry.space_group_name_H-M   'P 1'
#
loop_
_entity.id
_entity.type
_entity.pdbx_description
1 polymer ?
#
loop_
_entity_poly.entity_id
_entity_poly.type
_entity_poly.pdbx_seq_one_letter_code
_entity_poly.pdbx_strand_id
1 'polypeptide(L)'
;MTGVHTCALPIFVVAGIGGSYLGARAVIEALSNSFAWLTNDKNNPTILFAGNNIGEDYLAELTAYLADKKFGVINISKSGTTTETALTFRLLKKQCEKQRGKEEAKKVIVAITDAKKGAARAAADKEGYKTFVIPDNVGGRFSVLTPVGLLPIACAGFDIKKLVEGAAVMEKACDINVPFDENPAAQYAAVRNGLYGEAGKKIEIMVNFQPKLHFFSEWWKQLYGESEGKDGKGIFPASCDFTTDLHSMGQWIQEGERTIYETVISIEKPNKELLFPNDEDNLDGLNFLAGKRVDEVNKMAELGTKLAHVDGGVPNIHISVPQLNEYYIGQLIYFFEKACGISGLILGVNPFNQPGVEAYKKNMFALLDKPGYEEDSKAIKQRIAEEA
;
A
#
# COMPACT_ATOMS: atom_id res chain seq x y z
N MET A 1 -13.67 0.30 29.61
CA MET A 1 -12.38 0.10 28.88
C MET A 1 -11.63 -1.00 29.62
N THR A 2 -11.88 -2.22 29.26
CA THR A 2 -11.24 -3.38 29.86
C THR A 2 -9.98 -3.68 29.04
N GLY A 3 -8.84 -3.59 29.71
CA GLY A 3 -7.52 -3.79 29.15
C GLY A 3 -7.41 -5.14 28.43
N VAL A 4 -7.04 -5.08 27.18
CA VAL A 4 -6.40 -6.18 26.52
C VAL A 4 -5.03 -6.29 27.19
N HIS A 5 -4.88 -7.22 28.14
CA HIS A 5 -3.57 -7.65 28.58
C HIS A 5 -2.92 -8.30 27.37
N THR A 6 -2.21 -7.52 26.60
CA THR A 6 -1.28 -7.97 25.59
C THR A 6 -0.18 -8.72 26.32
N CYS A 7 -0.28 -10.03 26.37
CA CYS A 7 0.91 -10.85 26.41
C CYS A 7 1.71 -10.38 25.17
N ALA A 8 2.70 -9.53 25.38
CA ALA A 8 3.38 -8.82 24.31
C ALA A 8 3.96 -9.84 23.32
N LEU A 9 3.25 -10.07 22.24
CA LEU A 9 3.79 -10.85 21.15
C LEU A 9 4.80 -9.96 20.42
N PRO A 10 6.04 -10.38 20.30
CA PRO A 10 7.07 -9.56 19.66
C PRO A 10 6.84 -9.44 18.15
N ILE A 11 6.00 -10.30 17.55
CA ILE A 11 5.79 -10.41 16.11
C ILE A 11 4.31 -10.65 15.82
N PHE A 12 3.77 -9.91 14.85
CA PHE A 12 2.54 -10.25 14.15
C PHE A 12 2.81 -10.46 12.67
N VAL A 13 2.23 -11.52 12.10
CA VAL A 13 2.27 -11.77 10.66
C VAL A 13 0.90 -11.45 10.10
N VAL A 14 0.85 -10.46 9.22
CA VAL A 14 -0.35 -10.08 8.46
C VAL A 14 -0.38 -10.92 7.19
N ALA A 15 -1.34 -11.83 7.11
CA ALA A 15 -1.57 -12.64 5.92
C ALA A 15 -2.66 -12.00 5.06
N GLY A 16 -2.26 -11.40 3.93
CA GLY A 16 -3.15 -10.67 3.03
C GLY A 16 -2.46 -10.29 1.72
N ILE A 17 -3.25 -9.95 0.70
CA ILE A 17 -2.76 -9.50 -0.61
C ILE A 17 -3.57 -8.30 -1.10
N GLY A 18 -2.99 -7.48 -1.97
CA GLY A 18 -3.63 -6.31 -2.53
C GLY A 18 -4.10 -5.35 -1.43
N GLY A 19 -5.37 -4.96 -1.45
CA GLY A 19 -5.96 -4.06 -0.44
C GLY A 19 -5.96 -4.61 0.98
N SER A 20 -5.85 -5.92 1.16
CA SER A 20 -5.69 -6.55 2.48
C SER A 20 -4.26 -6.46 3.04
N TYR A 21 -3.35 -5.80 2.32
CA TYR A 21 -1.94 -5.73 2.63
C TYR A 21 -1.37 -4.33 2.44
N LEU A 22 -1.52 -3.74 1.24
CA LEU A 22 -0.79 -2.53 0.83
C LEU A 22 -1.10 -1.32 1.70
N GLY A 23 -2.37 -1.07 2.03
CA GLY A 23 -2.75 0.09 2.82
C GLY A 23 -2.19 0.08 4.23
N ALA A 24 -2.27 -1.06 4.93
CA ALA A 24 -1.66 -1.21 6.24
C ALA A 24 -0.13 -1.04 6.19
N ARG A 25 0.51 -1.64 5.19
CA ARG A 25 1.96 -1.53 4.99
C ARG A 25 2.39 -0.10 4.69
N ALA A 26 1.66 0.60 3.84
CA ALA A 26 1.90 2.01 3.52
C ALA A 26 1.99 2.88 4.77
N VAL A 27 1.01 2.76 5.67
CA VAL A 27 0.98 3.54 6.92
C VAL A 27 2.08 3.10 7.88
N ILE A 28 2.26 1.80 8.08
CA ILE A 28 3.24 1.25 9.02
C ILE A 28 4.66 1.65 8.60
N GLU A 29 5.03 1.49 7.33
CA GLU A 29 6.38 1.84 6.87
C GLU A 29 6.61 3.36 6.84
N ALA A 30 5.60 4.15 6.48
CA ALA A 30 5.71 5.60 6.51
C ALA A 30 5.98 6.15 7.92
N LEU A 31 5.43 5.53 8.96
CA LEU A 31 5.55 6.00 10.34
C LEU A 31 6.68 5.32 11.13
N SER A 32 7.11 4.14 10.73
CA SER A 32 8.15 3.37 11.42
C SER A 32 9.53 4.02 11.30
N ASN A 33 10.41 3.72 12.25
CA ASN A 33 11.84 3.94 12.05
C ASN A 33 12.32 3.05 10.89
N SER A 34 13.12 3.59 9.98
CA SER A 34 13.62 2.85 8.80
C SER A 34 14.44 1.60 9.16
N PHE A 35 14.96 1.52 10.38
CA PHE A 35 15.72 0.40 10.92
C PHE A 35 14.98 -0.34 12.04
N ALA A 36 13.64 -0.18 12.13
CA ALA A 36 12.83 -0.78 13.20
C ALA A 36 13.03 -2.29 13.33
N TRP A 37 13.25 -2.98 12.22
CA TRP A 37 13.48 -4.44 12.17
C TRP A 37 14.84 -4.87 12.78
N LEU A 38 15.80 -3.95 12.94
CA LEU A 38 17.08 -4.16 13.64
C LEU A 38 17.02 -3.74 15.11
N THR A 39 16.10 -2.85 15.46
CA THR A 39 15.95 -2.36 16.82
C THR A 39 15.01 -3.30 17.56
N ASN A 40 15.48 -3.97 18.62
CA ASN A 40 14.62 -4.75 19.51
C ASN A 40 13.75 -3.81 20.36
N ASP A 41 12.86 -3.04 19.72
CA ASP A 41 11.90 -2.22 20.44
C ASP A 41 10.87 -3.13 21.12
N LYS A 42 11.03 -3.31 22.43
CA LYS A 42 10.14 -4.14 23.24
C LYS A 42 8.73 -3.58 23.38
N ASN A 43 8.54 -2.31 23.00
CA ASN A 43 7.26 -1.62 23.17
C ASN A 43 6.35 -1.80 21.94
N ASN A 44 6.93 -2.01 20.76
CA ASN A 44 6.19 -2.15 19.52
C ASN A 44 6.48 -3.48 18.83
N PRO A 45 5.46 -4.31 18.57
CA PRO A 45 5.61 -5.55 17.83
C PRO A 45 6.14 -5.32 16.42
N THR A 46 6.99 -6.23 15.94
CA THR A 46 7.37 -6.28 14.53
C THR A 46 6.19 -6.79 13.70
N ILE A 47 5.79 -6.04 12.70
CA ILE A 47 4.77 -6.47 11.75
C ILE A 47 5.47 -7.04 10.51
N LEU A 48 5.21 -8.31 10.24
CA LEU A 48 5.65 -8.99 9.02
C LEU A 48 4.45 -9.17 8.10
N PHE A 49 4.68 -9.09 6.80
CA PHE A 49 3.63 -9.27 5.80
C PHE A 49 3.88 -10.54 4.99
N ALA A 50 2.84 -11.33 4.79
CA ALA A 50 2.91 -12.57 4.03
C ALA A 50 1.60 -12.81 3.26
N GLY A 51 1.58 -13.76 2.32
CA GLY A 51 0.41 -14.01 1.49
C GLY A 51 0.14 -12.93 0.46
N ASN A 52 1.08 -12.04 0.26
CA ASN A 52 1.13 -11.07 -0.82
C ASN A 52 1.92 -11.59 -2.04
N ASN A 53 2.46 -12.77 -1.93
CA ASN A 53 3.11 -13.55 -2.98
C ASN A 53 3.07 -15.05 -2.63
N ILE A 54 3.49 -15.91 -3.55
CA ILE A 54 3.62 -17.35 -3.39
C ILE A 54 5.06 -17.84 -3.68
N GLY A 55 6.04 -16.94 -3.48
CA GLY A 55 7.45 -17.29 -3.59
C GLY A 55 7.85 -18.31 -2.52
N GLU A 56 8.35 -19.48 -2.98
CA GLU A 56 8.68 -20.60 -2.09
C GLU A 56 9.78 -20.22 -1.11
N ASP A 57 10.84 -19.59 -1.58
CA ASP A 57 11.97 -19.14 -0.74
C ASP A 57 11.51 -18.20 0.36
N TYR A 58 10.71 -17.18 0.01
CA TYR A 58 10.19 -16.25 0.99
C TYR A 58 9.36 -16.93 2.10
N LEU A 59 8.49 -17.86 1.73
CA LEU A 59 7.66 -18.59 2.69
C LEU A 59 8.47 -19.56 3.53
N ALA A 60 9.48 -20.23 2.93
CA ALA A 60 10.40 -21.12 3.65
C ALA A 60 11.25 -20.33 4.67
N GLU A 61 11.83 -19.20 4.25
CA GLU A 61 12.62 -18.32 5.13
C GLU A 61 11.77 -17.74 6.27
N LEU A 62 10.56 -17.27 5.97
CA LEU A 62 9.63 -16.78 6.98
C LEU A 62 9.28 -17.86 8.01
N THR A 63 8.96 -19.07 7.56
CA THR A 63 8.62 -20.18 8.47
C THR A 63 9.82 -20.62 9.29
N ALA A 64 11.02 -20.63 8.73
CA ALA A 64 12.26 -20.88 9.45
C ALA A 64 12.55 -19.78 10.49
N TYR A 65 12.40 -18.50 10.12
CA TYR A 65 12.57 -17.36 11.03
C TYR A 65 11.61 -17.42 12.23
N LEU A 66 10.38 -17.88 12.02
CA LEU A 66 9.36 -17.98 13.05
C LEU A 66 9.45 -19.27 13.89
N ALA A 67 10.35 -20.20 13.57
CA ALA A 67 10.36 -21.55 14.16
C ALA A 67 10.56 -21.54 15.69
N ASP A 68 11.35 -20.61 16.20
CA ASP A 68 11.66 -20.44 17.62
C ASP A 68 11.02 -19.18 18.26
N LYS A 69 10.19 -18.44 17.51
CA LYS A 69 9.65 -17.16 17.94
C LYS A 69 8.17 -17.24 18.29
N LYS A 70 7.78 -16.45 19.29
CA LYS A 70 6.36 -16.24 19.61
C LYS A 70 5.77 -15.23 18.63
N PHE A 71 4.75 -15.61 17.88
CA PHE A 71 4.07 -14.73 16.94
C PHE A 71 2.54 -14.89 17.00
N GLY A 72 1.84 -13.88 16.51
CA GLY A 72 0.40 -13.93 16.22
C GLY A 72 0.15 -13.78 14.72
N VAL A 73 -1.05 -14.11 14.27
CA VAL A 73 -1.46 -14.03 12.87
C VAL A 73 -2.71 -13.17 12.72
N ILE A 74 -2.66 -12.21 11.80
CA ILE A 74 -3.81 -11.43 11.36
C ILE A 74 -4.13 -11.87 9.94
N ASN A 75 -5.13 -12.75 9.79
CA ASN A 75 -5.55 -13.26 8.49
C ASN A 75 -6.63 -12.35 7.89
N ILE A 76 -6.35 -11.72 6.78
CA ILE A 76 -7.22 -10.74 6.12
C ILE A 76 -7.63 -11.26 4.75
N SER A 77 -8.87 -11.77 4.66
CA SER A 77 -9.44 -12.23 3.40
C SER A 77 -10.96 -12.22 3.49
N LYS A 78 -11.63 -11.52 2.56
CA LYS A 78 -13.10 -11.47 2.53
C LYS A 78 -13.69 -12.86 2.24
N SER A 79 -13.24 -13.53 1.20
CA SER A 79 -13.71 -14.87 0.81
C SER A 79 -13.03 -16.01 1.58
N GLY A 80 -11.76 -15.86 1.93
CA GLY A 80 -10.92 -16.92 2.47
C GLY A 80 -10.43 -17.94 1.43
N THR A 81 -10.67 -17.67 0.13
CA THR A 81 -10.30 -18.55 -0.98
C THR A 81 -9.26 -17.95 -1.92
N THR A 82 -8.77 -16.74 -1.63
CA THR A 82 -7.64 -16.16 -2.35
C THR A 82 -6.42 -17.02 -2.12
N THR A 83 -5.88 -17.57 -3.20
CA THR A 83 -4.87 -18.67 -3.16
C THR A 83 -3.67 -18.32 -2.31
N GLU A 84 -3.08 -17.15 -2.54
CA GLU A 84 -1.88 -16.65 -1.88
C GLU A 84 -2.08 -16.55 -0.35
N THR A 85 -3.14 -15.88 0.05
CA THR A 85 -3.48 -15.68 1.46
C THR A 85 -3.88 -17.00 2.14
N ALA A 86 -4.67 -17.84 1.47
CA ALA A 86 -5.15 -19.10 2.03
C ALA A 86 -4.00 -20.10 2.24
N LEU A 87 -3.09 -20.20 1.27
CA LEU A 87 -1.88 -21.04 1.36
C LEU A 87 -1.01 -20.57 2.54
N THR A 88 -0.69 -19.30 2.58
CA THR A 88 0.14 -18.71 3.64
C THR A 88 -0.51 -18.86 5.01
N PHE A 89 -1.79 -18.58 5.14
CA PHE A 89 -2.51 -18.76 6.41
C PHE A 89 -2.47 -20.22 6.89
N ARG A 90 -2.62 -21.18 5.98
CA ARG A 90 -2.54 -22.61 6.31
C ARG A 90 -1.17 -22.99 6.90
N LEU A 91 -0.08 -22.47 6.33
CA LEU A 91 1.27 -22.67 6.84
C LEU A 91 1.46 -22.05 8.23
N LEU A 92 1.11 -20.78 8.38
CA LEU A 92 1.25 -20.04 9.63
C LEU A 92 0.39 -20.61 10.75
N LYS A 93 -0.88 -20.98 10.45
CA LYS A 93 -1.78 -21.66 11.40
C LYS A 93 -1.14 -22.95 11.92
N LYS A 94 -0.69 -23.83 11.00
CA LYS A 94 -0.06 -25.10 11.36
C LYS A 94 1.17 -24.88 12.25
N GLN A 95 2.00 -23.91 11.94
CA GLN A 95 3.19 -23.58 12.73
C GLN A 95 2.81 -23.03 14.11
N CYS A 96 1.85 -22.10 14.18
CA CYS A 96 1.38 -21.54 15.44
C CYS A 96 0.76 -22.62 16.35
N GLU A 97 -0.05 -23.52 15.80
CA GLU A 97 -0.63 -24.66 16.54
C GLU A 97 0.44 -25.65 17.01
N LYS A 98 1.47 -25.90 16.20
CA LYS A 98 2.60 -26.76 16.61
C LYS A 98 3.38 -26.20 17.79
N GLN A 99 3.56 -24.87 17.83
CA GLN A 99 4.33 -24.22 18.88
C GLN A 99 3.54 -24.03 20.19
N ARG A 100 2.23 -23.83 20.13
CA ARG A 100 1.42 -23.41 21.27
C ARG A 100 0.33 -24.40 21.68
N GLY A 101 0.01 -25.36 20.80
CA GLY A 101 -1.25 -26.11 20.88
C GLY A 101 -2.44 -25.29 20.37
N LYS A 102 -3.52 -25.98 19.97
CA LYS A 102 -4.69 -25.33 19.33
C LYS A 102 -5.36 -24.27 20.20
N GLU A 103 -5.52 -24.53 21.49
CA GLU A 103 -6.24 -23.64 22.41
C GLU A 103 -5.52 -22.31 22.63
N GLU A 104 -4.20 -22.32 22.68
CA GLU A 104 -3.42 -21.09 22.81
C GLU A 104 -3.21 -20.40 21.46
N ALA A 105 -3.11 -21.16 20.37
CA ALA A 105 -2.99 -20.60 19.02
C ALA A 105 -4.22 -19.76 18.64
N LYS A 106 -5.43 -20.22 18.96
CA LYS A 106 -6.66 -19.47 18.65
C LYS A 106 -6.76 -18.11 19.34
N LYS A 107 -6.07 -17.90 20.45
CA LYS A 107 -6.04 -16.61 21.15
C LYS A 107 -5.18 -15.55 20.46
N VAL A 108 -4.28 -15.97 19.59
CA VAL A 108 -3.31 -15.11 18.88
C VAL A 108 -3.52 -15.09 17.36
N ILE A 109 -4.55 -15.77 16.87
CA ILE A 109 -5.02 -15.72 15.50
C ILE A 109 -6.28 -14.87 15.43
N VAL A 110 -6.26 -13.85 14.57
CA VAL A 110 -7.39 -12.96 14.31
C VAL A 110 -7.77 -13.08 12.83
N ALA A 111 -9.06 -13.15 12.53
CA ALA A 111 -9.56 -13.12 11.17
C ALA A 111 -10.31 -11.82 10.88
N ILE A 112 -9.90 -11.12 9.82
CA ILE A 112 -10.64 -9.99 9.27
C ILE A 112 -11.27 -10.48 7.98
N THR A 113 -12.60 -10.62 7.97
CA THR A 113 -13.30 -11.35 6.91
C THR A 113 -14.75 -10.86 6.76
N ASP A 114 -15.50 -11.49 5.87
CA ASP A 114 -16.94 -11.26 5.70
C ASP A 114 -17.70 -11.50 7.02
N ALA A 115 -18.81 -10.80 7.18
CA ALA A 115 -19.66 -10.91 8.38
C ALA A 115 -20.34 -12.27 8.53
N LYS A 116 -20.70 -12.93 7.40
CA LYS A 116 -21.63 -14.07 7.40
C LYS A 116 -21.17 -15.25 6.54
N LYS A 117 -20.35 -15.02 5.51
CA LYS A 117 -20.07 -16.02 4.47
C LYS A 117 -18.58 -16.13 4.13
N GLY A 118 -18.23 -17.17 3.39
CA GLY A 118 -16.86 -17.42 2.94
C GLY A 118 -16.09 -18.38 3.81
N ALA A 119 -15.02 -18.94 3.24
CA ALA A 119 -14.21 -19.96 3.91
C ALA A 119 -13.48 -19.41 5.15
N ALA A 120 -13.03 -18.15 5.11
CA ALA A 120 -12.37 -17.54 6.26
C ALA A 120 -13.35 -17.32 7.42
N ARG A 121 -14.61 -16.93 7.15
CA ARG A 121 -15.66 -16.82 8.17
C ARG A 121 -15.96 -18.18 8.79
N ALA A 122 -16.21 -19.18 7.97
CA ALA A 122 -16.50 -20.55 8.44
C ALA A 122 -15.35 -21.12 9.28
N ALA A 123 -14.10 -20.90 8.85
CA ALA A 123 -12.91 -21.31 9.62
C ALA A 123 -12.82 -20.59 10.96
N ALA A 124 -13.05 -19.29 10.98
CA ALA A 124 -12.99 -18.49 12.22
C ALA A 124 -14.06 -18.92 13.23
N ASP A 125 -15.29 -19.17 12.78
CA ASP A 125 -16.38 -19.63 13.63
C ASP A 125 -16.11 -21.05 14.17
N LYS A 126 -15.60 -21.96 13.33
CA LYS A 126 -15.27 -23.33 13.74
C LYS A 126 -14.14 -23.37 14.76
N GLU A 127 -13.10 -22.60 14.57
CA GLU A 127 -11.89 -22.62 15.42
C GLU A 127 -12.02 -21.65 16.62
N GLY A 128 -13.00 -20.74 16.62
CA GLY A 128 -13.22 -19.75 17.66
C GLY A 128 -12.22 -18.59 17.62
N TYR A 129 -11.79 -18.15 16.46
CA TYR A 129 -10.91 -16.99 16.30
C TYR A 129 -11.65 -15.69 16.60
N LYS A 130 -10.95 -14.70 17.16
CA LYS A 130 -11.45 -13.34 17.20
C LYS A 130 -11.61 -12.81 15.79
N THR A 131 -12.73 -12.14 15.53
CA THR A 131 -13.02 -11.66 14.17
C THR A 131 -13.31 -10.18 14.13
N PHE A 132 -13.00 -9.56 12.98
CA PHE A 132 -13.46 -8.24 12.58
C PHE A 132 -14.08 -8.33 11.19
N VAL A 133 -15.02 -7.44 10.90
CA VAL A 133 -15.80 -7.48 9.66
C VAL A 133 -15.17 -6.57 8.62
N ILE A 134 -15.06 -7.07 7.39
CA ILE A 134 -14.82 -6.26 6.19
C ILE A 134 -16.19 -5.76 5.71
N PRO A 135 -16.45 -4.44 5.67
CA PRO A 135 -17.72 -3.92 5.18
C PRO A 135 -18.02 -4.37 3.75
N ASP A 136 -19.26 -4.74 3.47
CA ASP A 136 -19.65 -5.27 2.15
C ASP A 136 -19.54 -4.25 1.02
N ASN A 137 -19.77 -2.99 1.33
CA ASN A 137 -19.76 -1.86 0.41
C ASN A 137 -18.37 -1.21 0.25
N VAL A 138 -17.31 -1.76 0.88
CA VAL A 138 -15.95 -1.24 0.75
C VAL A 138 -15.08 -2.24 -0.03
N GLY A 139 -14.55 -1.80 -1.17
CA GLY A 139 -13.58 -2.57 -1.96
C GLY A 139 -12.23 -2.66 -1.26
N GLY A 140 -11.43 -3.70 -1.59
CA GLY A 140 -10.15 -3.95 -0.94
C GLY A 140 -9.19 -2.76 -0.95
N ARG A 141 -9.05 -2.09 -2.11
CA ARG A 141 -8.15 -0.92 -2.27
C ARG A 141 -8.62 0.35 -1.56
N PHE A 142 -9.89 0.40 -1.12
CA PHE A 142 -10.50 1.48 -0.33
C PHE A 142 -10.64 1.11 1.16
N SER A 143 -9.96 0.08 1.65
CA SER A 143 -10.26 -0.50 2.97
C SER A 143 -9.27 -0.12 4.08
N VAL A 144 -8.33 0.79 3.83
CA VAL A 144 -7.31 1.18 4.83
C VAL A 144 -7.93 1.68 6.12
N LEU A 145 -9.00 2.49 6.03
CA LEU A 145 -9.71 3.07 7.17
C LEU A 145 -10.78 2.16 7.78
N THR A 146 -10.77 0.88 7.42
CA THR A 146 -11.58 -0.18 8.03
C THR A 146 -10.73 -1.08 8.93
N PRO A 147 -11.28 -2.09 9.60
CA PRO A 147 -10.47 -3.05 10.36
C PRO A 147 -9.32 -3.69 9.56
N VAL A 148 -9.42 -3.73 8.22
CA VAL A 148 -8.38 -4.26 7.31
C VAL A 148 -7.05 -3.54 7.49
N GLY A 149 -7.06 -2.20 7.50
CA GLY A 149 -5.86 -1.40 7.74
C GLY A 149 -5.66 -1.09 9.23
N LEU A 150 -6.74 -0.69 9.92
CA LEU A 150 -6.64 -0.16 11.29
C LEU A 150 -6.12 -1.18 12.30
N LEU A 151 -6.46 -2.47 12.18
CA LEU A 151 -5.97 -3.46 13.16
C LEU A 151 -4.45 -3.70 13.05
N PRO A 152 -3.87 -3.97 11.87
CA PRO A 152 -2.42 -4.08 11.74
C PRO A 152 -1.68 -2.81 12.17
N ILE A 153 -2.19 -1.63 11.82
CA ILE A 153 -1.62 -0.32 12.20
C ILE A 153 -1.62 -0.13 13.72
N ALA A 154 -2.73 -0.46 14.38
CA ALA A 154 -2.82 -0.42 15.84
C ALA A 154 -1.88 -1.43 16.51
N CYS A 155 -1.75 -2.65 15.94
CA CYS A 155 -0.80 -3.66 16.42
C CYS A 155 0.65 -3.22 16.27
N ALA A 156 0.96 -2.39 15.27
CA ALA A 156 2.27 -1.78 15.10
C ALA A 156 2.57 -0.63 16.11
N GLY A 157 1.58 -0.26 16.93
CA GLY A 157 1.72 0.76 17.97
C GLY A 157 1.36 2.18 17.56
N PHE A 158 0.83 2.40 16.35
CA PHE A 158 0.44 3.72 15.86
C PHE A 158 -0.96 4.14 16.32
N ASP A 159 -1.16 5.45 16.41
CA ASP A 159 -2.42 6.05 16.87
C ASP A 159 -3.47 6.09 15.75
N ILE A 160 -4.28 5.02 15.68
CA ILE A 160 -5.37 4.93 14.71
C ILE A 160 -6.47 5.97 14.92
N LYS A 161 -6.58 6.58 16.11
CA LYS A 161 -7.57 7.65 16.34
C LYS A 161 -7.16 8.91 15.59
N LYS A 162 -5.88 9.29 15.67
CA LYS A 162 -5.33 10.41 14.88
C LYS A 162 -5.41 10.16 13.38
N LEU A 163 -5.18 8.92 12.95
CA LEU A 163 -5.33 8.55 11.55
C LEU A 163 -6.76 8.79 11.04
N VAL A 164 -7.76 8.31 11.80
CA VAL A 164 -9.18 8.47 11.45
C VAL A 164 -9.62 9.93 11.59
N GLU A 165 -9.09 10.68 12.57
CA GLU A 165 -9.34 12.11 12.72
C GLU A 165 -8.87 12.90 11.48
N GLY A 166 -7.64 12.61 11.01
CA GLY A 166 -7.13 13.20 9.78
C GLY A 166 -8.02 12.90 8.58
N ALA A 167 -8.44 11.66 8.42
CA ALA A 167 -9.37 11.25 7.35
C ALA A 167 -10.71 11.98 7.44
N ALA A 168 -11.27 12.13 8.64
CA ALA A 168 -12.55 12.83 8.85
C ALA A 168 -12.47 14.35 8.56
N VAL A 169 -11.32 14.98 8.78
CA VAL A 169 -11.10 16.37 8.37
C VAL A 169 -11.06 16.49 6.85
N MET A 170 -10.35 15.58 6.18
CA MET A 170 -10.27 15.57 4.71
C MET A 170 -11.63 15.20 4.08
N GLU A 171 -12.41 14.33 4.71
CA GLU A 171 -13.79 14.02 4.27
C GLU A 171 -14.64 15.28 4.16
N LYS A 172 -14.58 16.14 5.17
CA LYS A 172 -15.30 17.42 5.17
C LYS A 172 -14.80 18.37 4.09
N ALA A 173 -13.49 18.44 3.88
CA ALA A 173 -12.89 19.28 2.83
C ALA A 173 -13.21 18.78 1.41
N CYS A 174 -13.53 17.50 1.26
CA CYS A 174 -13.89 16.87 -0.01
C CYS A 174 -15.37 16.51 -0.12
N ASP A 175 -16.25 17.12 0.71
CA ASP A 175 -17.69 16.89 0.66
C ASP A 175 -18.27 17.42 -0.65
N ILE A 176 -19.37 16.82 -1.10
CA ILE A 176 -20.03 17.17 -2.35
C ILE A 176 -20.56 18.61 -2.38
N ASN A 177 -20.81 19.20 -1.21
CA ASN A 177 -21.30 20.58 -1.08
C ASN A 177 -20.16 21.61 -1.03
N VAL A 178 -18.91 21.18 -0.95
CA VAL A 178 -17.74 22.09 -1.01
C VAL A 178 -17.56 22.58 -2.44
N PRO A 179 -17.46 23.91 -2.68
CA PRO A 179 -17.21 24.46 -4.00
C PRO A 179 -15.98 23.85 -4.69
N PHE A 180 -16.01 23.75 -6.01
CA PHE A 180 -14.95 23.10 -6.78
C PHE A 180 -13.56 23.71 -6.50
N ASP A 181 -13.47 25.01 -6.39
CA ASP A 181 -12.23 25.77 -6.13
C ASP A 181 -11.69 25.61 -4.70
N GLU A 182 -12.48 25.04 -3.80
CA GLU A 182 -12.10 24.71 -2.43
C GLU A 182 -11.99 23.18 -2.18
N ASN A 183 -12.42 22.34 -3.13
CA ASN A 183 -12.44 20.89 -3.00
C ASN A 183 -11.20 20.24 -3.62
N PRO A 184 -10.18 19.86 -2.82
CA PRO A 184 -8.92 19.39 -3.35
C PRO A 184 -9.04 18.06 -4.12
N ALA A 185 -9.94 17.15 -3.73
CA ALA A 185 -10.13 15.88 -4.41
C ALA A 185 -10.80 16.08 -5.79
N ALA A 186 -11.76 17.00 -5.91
CA ALA A 186 -12.39 17.34 -7.17
C ALA A 186 -11.41 18.01 -8.13
N GLN A 187 -10.60 18.95 -7.63
CA GLN A 187 -9.55 19.62 -8.41
C GLN A 187 -8.51 18.62 -8.94
N TYR A 188 -7.98 17.78 -8.07
CA TYR A 188 -7.00 16.78 -8.48
C TYR A 188 -7.56 15.82 -9.54
N ALA A 189 -8.79 15.33 -9.34
CA ALA A 189 -9.46 14.46 -10.31
C ALA A 189 -9.68 15.16 -11.66
N ALA A 190 -10.08 16.42 -11.65
CA ALA A 190 -10.29 17.22 -12.86
C ALA A 190 -8.97 17.45 -13.63
N VAL A 191 -7.91 17.86 -12.93
CA VAL A 191 -6.58 18.09 -13.53
C VAL A 191 -6.05 16.81 -14.17
N ARG A 192 -6.14 15.65 -13.47
CA ARG A 192 -5.73 14.36 -14.03
C ARG A 192 -6.44 14.01 -15.32
N ASN A 193 -7.77 14.16 -15.34
CA ASN A 193 -8.59 13.86 -16.52
C ASN A 193 -8.34 14.85 -17.65
N GLY A 194 -8.10 16.14 -17.36
CA GLY A 194 -7.68 17.13 -18.35
C GLY A 194 -6.32 16.79 -18.98
N LEU A 195 -5.33 16.43 -18.15
CA LEU A 195 -4.03 15.98 -18.63
C LEU A 195 -4.15 14.73 -19.52
N TYR A 196 -5.00 13.78 -19.15
CA TYR A 196 -5.23 12.56 -19.92
C TYR A 196 -5.95 12.83 -21.24
N GLY A 197 -7.07 13.55 -21.21
CA GLY A 197 -7.96 13.74 -22.36
C GLY A 197 -7.50 14.83 -23.32
N GLU A 198 -7.03 15.97 -22.82
CA GLU A 198 -6.69 17.15 -23.60
C GLU A 198 -5.18 17.20 -23.93
N ALA A 199 -4.31 16.90 -22.94
CA ALA A 199 -2.87 17.00 -23.13
C ALA A 199 -2.21 15.66 -23.51
N GLY A 200 -2.97 14.56 -23.65
CA GLY A 200 -2.48 13.26 -24.08
C GLY A 200 -1.53 12.57 -23.11
N LYS A 201 -1.53 12.97 -21.82
CA LYS A 201 -0.69 12.38 -20.79
C LYS A 201 -1.31 11.06 -20.31
N LYS A 202 -0.64 9.96 -20.57
CA LYS A 202 -1.17 8.59 -20.34
C LYS A 202 -0.63 7.93 -19.09
N ILE A 203 0.45 8.46 -18.53
CA ILE A 203 1.15 7.89 -17.37
C ILE A 203 1.27 8.97 -16.30
N GLU A 204 0.81 8.67 -15.10
CA GLU A 204 1.05 9.46 -13.91
C GLU A 204 2.11 8.81 -13.05
N ILE A 205 3.14 9.57 -12.72
CA ILE A 205 4.23 9.13 -11.85
C ILE A 205 4.04 9.77 -10.47
N MET A 206 3.69 8.96 -9.48
CA MET A 206 3.74 9.38 -8.07
C MET A 206 5.20 9.48 -7.64
N VAL A 207 5.62 10.67 -7.24
CA VAL A 207 6.99 10.97 -6.84
C VAL A 207 7.05 11.33 -5.36
N ASN A 208 8.03 10.80 -4.66
CA ASN A 208 8.36 11.24 -3.30
C ASN A 208 9.87 11.41 -3.15
N PHE A 209 10.27 12.29 -2.21
CA PHE A 209 11.66 12.50 -1.79
C PHE A 209 11.90 11.96 -0.37
N GLN A 210 10.97 11.13 0.12
CA GLN A 210 11.02 10.48 1.42
C GLN A 210 10.87 8.96 1.23
N PRO A 211 11.94 8.17 1.36
CA PRO A 211 11.90 6.72 1.10
C PRO A 211 10.82 5.95 1.88
N LYS A 212 10.38 6.51 3.01
CA LYS A 212 9.28 5.96 3.82
C LYS A 212 7.93 5.94 3.11
N LEU A 213 7.77 6.73 2.03
CA LEU A 213 6.55 6.78 1.24
C LEU A 213 6.51 5.75 0.10
N HIS A 214 7.54 4.91 -0.04
CA HIS A 214 7.57 3.87 -1.07
C HIS A 214 6.28 3.04 -1.10
N PHE A 215 5.90 2.42 0.01
CA PHE A 215 4.66 1.62 0.06
C PHE A 215 3.37 2.44 0.03
N PHE A 216 3.42 3.73 0.31
CA PHE A 216 2.30 4.62 0.05
C PHE A 216 2.06 4.77 -1.46
N SER A 217 3.13 4.92 -2.23
CA SER A 217 3.06 4.92 -3.70
C SER A 217 2.59 3.57 -4.27
N GLU A 218 3.01 2.44 -3.68
CA GLU A 218 2.52 1.11 -4.07
C GLU A 218 1.01 0.93 -3.80
N TRP A 219 0.52 1.40 -2.64
CA TRP A 219 -0.91 1.43 -2.35
C TRP A 219 -1.67 2.32 -3.35
N TRP A 220 -1.15 3.49 -3.64
CA TRP A 220 -1.73 4.43 -4.59
C TRP A 220 -1.80 3.82 -6.02
N LYS A 221 -0.77 3.09 -6.46
CA LYS A 221 -0.79 2.37 -7.75
C LYS A 221 -1.94 1.36 -7.82
N GLN A 222 -2.17 0.59 -6.76
CA GLN A 222 -3.31 -0.31 -6.71
C GLN A 222 -4.63 0.45 -6.75
N LEU A 223 -4.73 1.52 -5.94
CA LEU A 223 -5.95 2.34 -5.86
C LEU A 223 -6.39 2.80 -7.25
N TYR A 224 -5.50 3.44 -8.00
CA TYR A 224 -5.82 3.99 -9.32
C TYR A 224 -5.84 2.92 -10.42
N GLY A 225 -4.90 2.01 -10.46
CA GLY A 225 -4.80 0.97 -11.48
C GLY A 225 -6.04 0.09 -11.55
N GLU A 226 -6.52 -0.40 -10.40
CA GLU A 226 -7.75 -1.22 -10.35
C GLU A 226 -9.03 -0.40 -10.54
N SER A 227 -9.01 0.90 -10.22
CA SER A 227 -10.21 1.74 -10.31
C SER A 227 -10.44 2.28 -11.72
N GLU A 228 -9.41 2.67 -12.44
CA GLU A 228 -9.49 3.38 -13.71
C GLU A 228 -9.17 2.54 -14.95
N GLY A 229 -8.27 1.55 -14.85
CA GLY A 229 -7.83 0.74 -15.99
C GLY A 229 -8.93 -0.19 -16.53
N LYS A 230 -9.93 0.37 -17.23
CA LYS A 230 -11.11 -0.34 -17.73
C LYS A 230 -11.55 0.18 -19.08
N ASP A 231 -12.24 -0.66 -19.86
CA ASP A 231 -12.83 -0.28 -21.14
C ASP A 231 -11.84 0.35 -22.15
N GLY A 232 -10.57 -0.08 -22.09
CA GLY A 232 -9.49 0.50 -22.91
C GLY A 232 -9.09 1.93 -22.52
N LYS A 233 -9.50 2.41 -21.33
CA LYS A 233 -9.20 3.73 -20.79
C LYS A 233 -8.35 3.61 -19.53
N GLY A 234 -7.86 4.74 -19.06
CA GLY A 234 -7.20 4.88 -17.76
C GLY A 234 -5.79 5.44 -17.87
N ILE A 235 -5.42 6.20 -16.84
CA ILE A 235 -4.08 6.72 -16.67
C ILE A 235 -3.25 5.60 -16.01
N PHE A 236 -2.10 5.25 -16.58
CA PHE A 236 -1.24 4.22 -16.01
C PHE A 236 -0.52 4.78 -14.78
N PRO A 237 -0.74 4.21 -13.58
CA PRO A 237 -0.11 4.68 -12.36
C PRO A 237 1.30 4.07 -12.20
N ALA A 238 2.32 4.92 -12.24
CA ALA A 238 3.70 4.58 -11.95
C ALA A 238 4.18 5.27 -10.66
N SER A 239 5.36 4.95 -10.17
CA SER A 239 5.97 5.66 -9.05
C SER A 239 7.48 5.71 -9.16
N CYS A 240 8.09 6.76 -8.60
CA CYS A 240 9.52 6.93 -8.45
C CYS A 240 9.86 7.43 -7.05
N ASP A 241 10.93 6.89 -6.48
CA ASP A 241 11.50 7.33 -5.21
C ASP A 241 12.75 8.19 -5.50
N PHE A 242 12.60 9.50 -5.46
CA PHE A 242 13.73 10.41 -5.67
C PHE A 242 14.51 10.62 -4.36
N THR A 243 15.80 10.85 -4.40
CA THR A 243 16.70 11.05 -5.58
C THR A 243 17.15 9.76 -6.29
N THR A 244 16.93 8.58 -5.68
CA THR A 244 17.40 7.28 -6.21
C THR A 244 17.02 7.12 -7.69
N ASP A 245 15.75 7.32 -8.02
CA ASP A 245 15.27 7.11 -9.39
C ASP A 245 15.61 8.24 -10.38
N LEU A 246 16.19 9.34 -9.92
CA LEU A 246 16.84 10.29 -10.82
C LEU A 246 18.07 9.66 -11.52
N HIS A 247 18.70 8.67 -10.85
CA HIS A 247 19.82 7.91 -11.40
C HIS A 247 19.40 6.67 -12.20
N SER A 248 18.10 6.47 -12.40
CA SER A 248 17.53 5.39 -13.22
C SER A 248 16.53 5.91 -14.26
N MET A 249 15.47 6.56 -13.81
CA MET A 249 14.37 7.06 -14.63
C MET A 249 14.53 8.53 -15.04
N GLY A 250 15.44 9.29 -14.41
CA GLY A 250 15.58 10.72 -14.62
C GLY A 250 15.81 11.09 -16.08
N GLN A 251 16.67 10.35 -16.81
CA GLN A 251 16.92 10.56 -18.24
C GLN A 251 15.63 10.42 -19.07
N TRP A 252 14.85 9.38 -18.80
CA TRP A 252 13.62 9.15 -19.56
C TRP A 252 12.55 10.21 -19.26
N ILE A 253 12.41 10.59 -17.99
CA ILE A 253 11.49 11.63 -17.58
C ILE A 253 11.85 12.97 -18.23
N GLN A 254 13.15 13.32 -18.25
CA GLN A 254 13.63 14.59 -18.81
C GLN A 254 13.52 14.66 -20.34
N GLU A 255 13.85 13.59 -21.08
CA GLU A 255 14.01 13.62 -22.54
C GLU A 255 13.20 12.56 -23.30
N GLY A 256 12.48 11.65 -22.60
CA GLY A 256 11.66 10.63 -23.25
C GLY A 256 10.36 11.17 -23.84
N GLU A 257 9.42 10.31 -24.16
CA GLU A 257 8.12 10.70 -24.69
C GLU A 257 7.33 11.57 -23.72
N ARG A 258 6.65 12.60 -24.23
CA ARG A 258 5.87 13.55 -23.44
C ARG A 258 4.50 13.02 -23.03
N THR A 259 4.38 11.71 -22.78
CA THR A 259 3.15 11.02 -22.37
C THR A 259 2.93 10.97 -20.85
N ILE A 260 3.88 11.49 -20.08
CA ILE A 260 3.90 11.47 -18.63
C ILE A 260 3.56 12.81 -17.99
N TYR A 261 3.17 12.76 -16.72
CA TYR A 261 3.17 13.87 -15.77
C TYR A 261 3.49 13.34 -14.37
N GLU A 262 3.87 14.21 -13.46
CA GLU A 262 4.24 13.86 -12.10
C GLU A 262 3.23 14.38 -11.09
N THR A 263 2.99 13.59 -10.02
CA THR A 263 2.35 14.02 -8.78
C THR A 263 3.34 13.85 -7.64
N VAL A 264 3.87 14.96 -7.13
CA VAL A 264 4.92 14.97 -6.11
C VAL A 264 4.30 15.16 -4.73
N ILE A 265 4.58 14.22 -3.80
CA ILE A 265 4.28 14.38 -2.37
C ILE A 265 5.51 14.96 -1.69
N SER A 266 5.38 16.20 -1.22
CA SER A 266 6.43 16.94 -0.53
C SER A 266 6.14 17.04 0.96
N ILE A 267 7.05 16.55 1.79
CA ILE A 267 6.95 16.67 3.26
C ILE A 267 7.67 17.95 3.71
N GLU A 268 6.94 18.91 4.28
CA GLU A 268 7.51 20.21 4.64
C GLU A 268 8.55 20.14 5.75
N LYS A 269 8.28 19.31 6.79
CA LYS A 269 9.17 19.15 7.94
C LYS A 269 9.48 17.69 8.21
N PRO A 270 10.74 17.28 8.22
CA PRO A 270 11.13 15.92 8.60
C PRO A 270 10.96 15.73 10.12
N ASN A 271 10.80 14.47 10.54
CA ASN A 271 10.66 14.12 11.96
C ASN A 271 11.98 14.07 12.72
N LYS A 272 13.11 14.18 12.03
CA LYS A 272 14.46 14.14 12.59
C LYS A 272 15.32 15.21 11.94
N GLU A 273 16.32 15.67 12.66
CA GLU A 273 17.29 16.65 12.18
C GLU A 273 18.66 16.02 12.06
N LEU A 274 19.34 16.33 10.96
CA LEU A 274 20.72 15.93 10.72
C LEU A 274 21.42 17.07 9.97
N LEU A 275 22.53 17.53 10.50
CA LEU A 275 23.35 18.56 9.87
C LEU A 275 24.45 17.92 9.05
N PHE A 276 24.77 18.54 7.92
CA PHE A 276 25.88 18.14 7.09
C PHE A 276 27.21 18.50 7.78
N PRO A 277 28.16 17.57 7.98
CA PRO A 277 29.40 17.83 8.65
C PRO A 277 30.38 18.62 7.74
N ASN A 278 31.35 19.29 8.35
CA ASN A 278 32.52 19.81 7.64
C ASN A 278 33.60 18.73 7.57
N ASP A 279 34.30 18.65 6.43
CA ASP A 279 35.47 17.78 6.25
C ASP A 279 36.70 18.63 6.03
N GLU A 280 37.80 18.35 6.75
CA GLU A 280 39.01 19.19 6.72
C GLU A 280 39.68 19.15 5.34
N ASP A 281 39.66 18.00 4.66
CA ASP A 281 40.30 17.81 3.35
C ASP A 281 39.43 18.29 2.20
N ASN A 282 38.10 18.31 2.38
CA ASN A 282 37.12 18.70 1.38
C ASN A 282 37.34 18.06 -0.02
N LEU A 283 37.75 16.78 -0.04
CA LEU A 283 38.10 16.10 -1.29
C LEU A 283 36.88 15.88 -2.21
N ASP A 284 35.68 15.79 -1.62
CA ASP A 284 34.40 15.69 -2.33
C ASP A 284 33.85 17.07 -2.78
N GLY A 285 34.45 18.17 -2.34
CA GLY A 285 34.03 19.54 -2.65
C GLY A 285 32.71 19.97 -1.99
N LEU A 286 32.24 19.24 -0.97
CA LEU A 286 30.89 19.45 -0.39
C LEU A 286 30.84 20.36 0.83
N ASN A 287 31.96 20.98 1.27
CA ASN A 287 31.95 21.86 2.43
C ASN A 287 31.04 23.09 2.31
N PHE A 288 30.58 23.44 1.10
CA PHE A 288 29.56 24.49 0.92
C PHE A 288 28.20 24.11 1.53
N LEU A 289 27.99 22.83 1.86
CA LEU A 289 26.82 22.30 2.54
C LEU A 289 27.00 22.23 4.06
N ALA A 290 28.23 22.38 4.56
CA ALA A 290 28.54 22.25 5.99
C ALA A 290 27.65 23.16 6.86
N GLY A 291 27.08 22.60 7.91
CA GLY A 291 26.15 23.28 8.81
C GLY A 291 24.71 23.40 8.29
N LYS A 292 24.43 23.06 7.01
CA LYS A 292 23.06 22.97 6.51
C LYS A 292 22.40 21.68 6.94
N ARG A 293 21.09 21.69 7.07
CA ARG A 293 20.33 20.47 7.30
C ARG A 293 20.31 19.61 6.03
N VAL A 294 20.41 18.29 6.19
CA VAL A 294 20.27 17.35 5.06
C VAL A 294 18.92 17.53 4.36
N ASP A 295 17.87 17.87 5.12
CA ASP A 295 16.54 18.17 4.56
C ASP A 295 16.55 19.41 3.65
N GLU A 296 17.33 20.45 3.95
CA GLU A 296 17.46 21.61 3.05
C GLU A 296 18.05 21.21 1.70
N VAL A 297 19.03 20.32 1.71
CA VAL A 297 19.64 19.79 0.47
C VAL A 297 18.60 18.97 -0.31
N ASN A 298 17.83 18.12 0.39
CA ASN A 298 16.78 17.33 -0.22
C ASN A 298 15.67 18.20 -0.86
N LYS A 299 15.30 19.31 -0.18
CA LYS A 299 14.34 20.30 -0.71
C LYS A 299 14.86 21.03 -1.94
N MET A 300 16.13 21.33 -1.99
CA MET A 300 16.74 21.93 -3.19
C MET A 300 16.82 20.92 -4.34
N ALA A 301 17.04 19.64 -4.06
CA ALA A 301 16.95 18.59 -5.07
C ALA A 301 15.52 18.46 -5.60
N GLU A 302 14.50 18.47 -4.73
CA GLU A 302 13.08 18.45 -5.11
C GLU A 302 12.73 19.63 -6.03
N LEU A 303 13.10 20.85 -5.60
CA LEU A 303 12.82 22.06 -6.37
C LEU A 303 13.57 22.08 -7.71
N GLY A 304 14.85 21.73 -7.73
CA GLY A 304 15.66 21.67 -8.94
C GLY A 304 15.13 20.65 -9.95
N THR A 305 14.72 19.47 -9.48
CA THR A 305 14.09 18.45 -10.30
C THR A 305 12.78 18.94 -10.90
N LYS A 306 11.91 19.54 -10.07
CA LYS A 306 10.65 20.10 -10.53
C LYS A 306 10.86 21.13 -11.65
N LEU A 307 11.77 22.07 -11.48
CA LEU A 307 12.09 23.09 -12.49
C LEU A 307 12.56 22.45 -13.80
N ALA A 308 13.51 21.51 -13.73
CA ALA A 308 14.03 20.83 -14.90
C ALA A 308 12.94 20.04 -15.67
N HIS A 309 12.13 19.27 -14.96
CA HIS A 309 11.06 18.45 -15.55
C HIS A 309 9.95 19.33 -16.18
N VAL A 310 9.54 20.40 -15.51
CA VAL A 310 8.55 21.35 -16.04
C VAL A 310 9.09 22.03 -17.31
N ASP A 311 10.33 22.52 -17.30
CA ASP A 311 10.98 23.11 -18.47
C ASP A 311 11.12 22.09 -19.62
N GLY A 312 11.29 20.80 -19.28
CA GLY A 312 11.29 19.67 -20.21
C GLY A 312 9.88 19.27 -20.71
N GLY A 313 8.80 19.96 -20.30
CA GLY A 313 7.43 19.69 -20.74
C GLY A 313 6.74 18.55 -20.00
N VAL A 314 7.17 18.22 -18.77
CA VAL A 314 6.51 17.29 -17.85
C VAL A 314 5.69 18.06 -16.84
N PRO A 315 4.36 18.09 -16.94
CA PRO A 315 3.50 18.73 -15.95
C PRO A 315 3.72 18.14 -14.55
N ASN A 316 3.62 18.98 -13.53
CA ASN A 316 3.92 18.60 -12.16
C ASN A 316 2.80 19.07 -11.23
N ILE A 317 2.09 18.12 -10.61
CA ILE A 317 1.16 18.37 -9.53
C ILE A 317 1.92 18.25 -8.22
N HIS A 318 1.79 19.23 -7.33
CA HIS A 318 2.53 19.28 -6.08
C HIS A 318 1.59 19.24 -4.89
N ILE A 319 1.77 18.26 -4.01
CA ILE A 319 0.97 18.07 -2.80
C ILE A 319 1.89 18.27 -1.59
N SER A 320 1.72 19.40 -0.90
CA SER A 320 2.45 19.68 0.34
C SER A 320 1.78 19.01 1.54
N VAL A 321 2.59 18.35 2.35
CA VAL A 321 2.19 17.70 3.59
C VAL A 321 3.04 18.27 4.73
N PRO A 322 2.45 18.87 5.77
CA PRO A 322 3.22 19.55 6.80
C PRO A 322 4.24 18.66 7.52
N GLN A 323 3.87 17.40 7.80
CA GLN A 323 4.74 16.46 8.50
C GLN A 323 4.24 15.03 8.31
N LEU A 324 5.13 14.04 8.32
CA LEU A 324 4.76 12.64 8.23
C LEU A 324 4.34 12.11 9.62
N ASN A 325 3.04 12.03 9.85
CA ASN A 325 2.42 11.49 11.05
C ASN A 325 1.06 10.86 10.73
N GLU A 326 0.43 10.22 11.71
CA GLU A 326 -0.84 9.51 11.53
C GLU A 326 -1.94 10.43 11.00
N TYR A 327 -2.04 11.67 11.50
CA TYR A 327 -3.08 12.61 11.13
C TYR A 327 -3.00 13.00 9.64
N TYR A 328 -1.81 13.39 9.17
CA TYR A 328 -1.64 13.80 7.77
C TYR A 328 -1.66 12.60 6.80
N ILE A 329 -1.21 11.43 7.22
CA ILE A 329 -1.40 10.20 6.42
C ILE A 329 -2.87 9.86 6.29
N GLY A 330 -3.66 10.02 7.36
CA GLY A 330 -5.12 9.85 7.32
C GLY A 330 -5.78 10.78 6.32
N GLN A 331 -5.36 12.05 6.26
CA GLN A 331 -5.82 13.01 5.25
C GLN A 331 -5.47 12.56 3.83
N LEU A 332 -4.22 12.15 3.58
CA LEU A 332 -3.78 11.69 2.26
C LEU A 332 -4.55 10.45 1.78
N ILE A 333 -4.80 9.49 2.67
CA ILE A 333 -5.58 8.29 2.34
C ILE A 333 -6.97 8.68 1.86
N TYR A 334 -7.71 9.46 2.66
CA TYR A 334 -9.06 9.84 2.28
C TYR A 334 -9.09 10.70 1.01
N PHE A 335 -8.15 11.64 0.90
CA PHE A 335 -7.99 12.49 -0.29
C PHE A 335 -7.86 11.65 -1.56
N PHE A 336 -6.93 10.71 -1.60
CA PHE A 336 -6.72 9.88 -2.79
C PHE A 336 -7.86 8.91 -3.05
N GLU A 337 -8.47 8.31 -2.02
CA GLU A 337 -9.65 7.44 -2.18
C GLU A 337 -10.84 8.22 -2.78
N LYS A 338 -11.10 9.42 -2.29
CA LYS A 338 -12.16 10.30 -2.80
C LYS A 338 -11.88 10.78 -4.22
N ALA A 339 -10.67 11.28 -4.46
CA ALA A 339 -10.24 11.74 -5.78
C ALA A 339 -10.26 10.62 -6.83
N CYS A 340 -9.86 9.40 -6.45
CA CYS A 340 -9.91 8.23 -7.32
C CYS A 340 -11.35 7.89 -7.74
N GLY A 341 -12.28 7.92 -6.78
CA GLY A 341 -13.71 7.71 -7.08
C GLY A 341 -14.24 8.76 -8.07
N ILE A 342 -13.96 10.04 -7.83
CA ILE A 342 -14.36 11.13 -8.72
C ILE A 342 -13.72 10.99 -10.10
N SER A 343 -12.41 10.71 -10.15
CA SER A 343 -11.64 10.59 -11.39
C SER A 343 -12.15 9.45 -12.27
N GLY A 344 -12.44 8.28 -11.70
CA GLY A 344 -13.03 7.17 -12.44
C GLY A 344 -14.41 7.47 -13.01
N LEU A 345 -15.24 8.22 -12.27
CA LEU A 345 -16.55 8.68 -12.77
C LEU A 345 -16.42 9.68 -13.91
N ILE A 346 -15.48 10.65 -13.83
CA ILE A 346 -15.17 11.57 -14.93
C ILE A 346 -14.71 10.81 -16.17
N LEU A 347 -13.85 9.80 -15.99
CA LEU A 347 -13.36 8.92 -17.07
C LEU A 347 -14.48 8.07 -17.70
N GLY A 348 -15.63 7.97 -17.03
CA GLY A 348 -16.79 7.18 -17.47
C GLY A 348 -16.64 5.69 -17.23
N VAL A 349 -15.93 5.28 -16.18
CA VAL A 349 -15.78 3.89 -15.74
C VAL A 349 -16.32 3.70 -14.33
N ASN A 350 -16.65 2.45 -13.94
CA ASN A 350 -16.99 2.16 -12.54
C ASN A 350 -15.70 2.00 -11.71
N PRO A 351 -15.36 2.93 -10.80
CA PRO A 351 -14.13 2.87 -10.03
C PRO A 351 -14.15 1.80 -8.91
N PHE A 352 -15.29 1.16 -8.64
CA PHE A 352 -15.46 0.29 -7.46
C PHE A 352 -15.44 -1.21 -7.76
N ASN A 353 -15.40 -1.62 -9.04
CA ASN A 353 -15.24 -3.02 -9.45
C ASN A 353 -13.86 -3.28 -10.06
N GLN A 354 -13.54 -4.54 -10.36
CA GLN A 354 -12.26 -4.96 -10.98
C GLN A 354 -12.44 -6.25 -11.82
N PRO A 355 -13.20 -6.22 -12.93
CA PRO A 355 -13.48 -7.43 -13.72
C PRO A 355 -12.24 -8.03 -14.38
N GLY A 356 -11.22 -7.23 -14.69
CA GLY A 356 -10.02 -7.67 -15.42
C GLY A 356 -9.16 -8.70 -14.69
N VAL A 357 -9.26 -8.80 -13.36
CA VAL A 357 -8.44 -9.74 -12.58
C VAL A 357 -9.00 -11.17 -12.53
N GLU A 358 -10.15 -11.43 -13.11
CA GLU A 358 -10.77 -12.78 -13.04
C GLU A 358 -10.16 -13.76 -14.05
N ALA A 359 -9.67 -13.28 -15.19
CA ALA A 359 -9.14 -14.13 -16.25
C ALA A 359 -7.90 -14.93 -15.81
N TYR A 360 -6.91 -14.27 -15.19
CA TYR A 360 -5.70 -14.98 -14.76
C TYR A 360 -5.99 -16.01 -13.66
N LYS A 361 -6.94 -15.72 -12.76
CA LYS A 361 -7.34 -16.65 -11.70
C LYS A 361 -7.97 -17.92 -12.28
N LYS A 362 -8.84 -17.75 -13.28
CA LYS A 362 -9.44 -18.87 -13.98
C LYS A 362 -8.36 -19.75 -14.62
N ASN A 363 -7.42 -19.15 -15.33
CA ASN A 363 -6.31 -19.87 -15.95
C ASN A 363 -5.44 -20.59 -14.91
N MET A 364 -5.08 -19.93 -13.81
CA MET A 364 -4.31 -20.54 -12.73
C MET A 364 -5.05 -21.75 -12.12
N PHE A 365 -6.34 -21.66 -11.88
CA PHE A 365 -7.12 -22.76 -11.34
C PHE A 365 -7.21 -23.93 -12.32
N ALA A 366 -7.35 -23.66 -13.60
CA ALA A 366 -7.34 -24.66 -14.66
C ALA A 366 -5.97 -25.38 -14.74
N LEU A 367 -4.87 -24.63 -14.70
CA LEU A 367 -3.51 -25.19 -14.73
C LEU A 367 -3.17 -26.02 -13.48
N LEU A 368 -3.78 -25.72 -12.35
CA LEU A 368 -3.62 -26.45 -11.09
C LEU A 368 -4.60 -27.63 -10.96
N ASP A 369 -5.34 -27.98 -12.01
CA ASP A 369 -6.35 -29.06 -12.02
C ASP A 369 -7.37 -28.92 -10.86
N LYS A 370 -7.78 -27.69 -10.55
CA LYS A 370 -8.76 -27.45 -9.49
C LYS A 370 -10.10 -28.09 -9.82
N PRO A 371 -10.71 -28.84 -8.89
CA PRO A 371 -12.05 -29.43 -9.11
C PRO A 371 -13.07 -28.38 -9.58
N GLY A 372 -13.83 -28.71 -10.65
CA GLY A 372 -14.78 -27.83 -11.31
C GLY A 372 -14.17 -26.99 -12.46
N TYR A 373 -12.92 -27.22 -12.83
CA TYR A 373 -12.21 -26.56 -13.94
C TYR A 373 -11.68 -27.56 -14.97
N GLU A 374 -12.24 -28.79 -15.05
CA GLU A 374 -11.72 -29.90 -15.87
C GLU A 374 -11.69 -29.57 -17.36
N GLU A 375 -12.75 -28.95 -17.89
CA GLU A 375 -12.79 -28.52 -19.29
C GLU A 375 -11.80 -27.40 -19.60
N ASP A 376 -11.75 -26.40 -18.75
CA ASP A 376 -10.78 -25.29 -18.89
C ASP A 376 -9.33 -25.80 -18.79
N SER A 377 -9.06 -26.78 -17.90
CA SER A 377 -7.75 -27.43 -17.75
C SER A 377 -7.30 -28.12 -19.02
N LYS A 378 -8.21 -28.91 -19.64
CA LYS A 378 -7.94 -29.58 -20.91
C LYS A 378 -7.66 -28.60 -22.05
N ALA A 379 -8.48 -27.57 -22.16
CA ALA A 379 -8.35 -26.56 -23.22
C ALA A 379 -7.02 -25.76 -23.10
N ILE A 380 -6.66 -25.31 -21.87
CA ILE A 380 -5.45 -24.53 -21.67
C ILE A 380 -4.16 -25.36 -21.85
N LYS A 381 -4.16 -26.64 -21.44
CA LYS A 381 -3.03 -27.55 -21.65
C LYS A 381 -2.83 -27.89 -23.12
N GLN A 382 -3.93 -28.07 -23.87
CA GLN A 382 -3.84 -28.25 -25.32
C GLN A 382 -3.25 -27.04 -26.01
N ARG A 383 -3.73 -25.84 -25.68
CA ARG A 383 -3.17 -24.58 -26.21
C ARG A 383 -1.67 -24.43 -25.93
N ILE A 384 -1.21 -24.73 -24.73
CA ILE A 384 0.22 -24.66 -24.38
C ILE A 384 1.02 -25.66 -25.21
N ALA A 385 0.48 -26.86 -25.45
CA ALA A 385 1.16 -27.86 -26.28
C ALA A 385 1.22 -27.48 -27.78
N GLU A 386 0.26 -26.69 -28.27
CA GLU A 386 0.26 -26.16 -29.64
C GLU A 386 1.18 -24.94 -29.83
N GLU A 387 1.44 -24.20 -28.75
CA GLU A 387 2.32 -23.00 -28.75
C GLU A 387 3.81 -23.35 -28.45
N ALA A 388 4.10 -24.56 -27.96
CA ALA A 388 5.45 -25.05 -27.63
C ALA A 388 6.14 -25.75 -28.79
#